data_caa20d77d47a9a10f1cc2514ac045518
#
_entry.id   caa20d77d47a9a10f1cc2514ac045518
#
_cell.length_a   1.000
_cell.length_b   1.000
_cell.length_c   1.000
_cell.angle_alpha   90.00
_cell.angle_beta   90.00
_cell.angle_gamma   90.00
#
_symmetry.space_group_name_H-M   'P 1'
#
loop_
_entity.id
_entity.type
_entity.pdbx_description
1 polymer ?
#
loop_
_entity_poly.entity_id
_entity_poly.type
_entity_poly.pdbx_seq_one_letter_code
_entity_poly.pdbx_strand_id
1 'polypeptide(L)'
;MKHPVIIALGSNCRQAAHIRWASERLSFLLDDCSLSRVLWTADIKGSGKWYMNRLAAGYTELSIEALQKLLKQIEAETGRSKEVVTIDLDLLQYDGQRYHEKDWLRPYVTAIINDIILK
;
A
#
# COMPACT_ATOMS: atom_id res chain seq x y z
N MET A 1 -19.54 3.85 -11.41
CA MET A 1 -18.90 5.01 -10.77
C MET A 1 -17.53 4.63 -10.27
N LYS A 2 -16.54 5.48 -10.53
CA LYS A 2 -15.17 5.22 -10.08
C LYS A 2 -14.88 5.97 -8.80
N HIS A 3 -14.24 5.28 -7.86
CA HIS A 3 -13.90 5.81 -6.54
C HIS A 3 -12.39 6.04 -6.45
N PRO A 4 -11.94 7.26 -6.12
CA PRO A 4 -10.51 7.49 -5.91
C PRO A 4 -10.04 6.80 -4.62
N VAL A 5 -8.87 6.15 -4.69
CA VAL A 5 -8.32 5.39 -3.56
C VAL A 5 -6.82 5.61 -3.43
N ILE A 6 -6.32 5.46 -2.21
CA ILE A 6 -4.89 5.46 -1.90
C ILE A 6 -4.60 4.21 -1.08
N ILE A 7 -3.59 3.46 -1.49
CA ILE A 7 -3.18 2.21 -0.85
C ILE A 7 -1.71 2.30 -0.47
N ALA A 8 -1.39 1.91 0.77
CA ALA A 8 -0.01 1.81 1.22
C ALA A 8 0.49 0.39 1.04
N LEU A 9 1.68 0.24 0.48
CA LEU A 9 2.36 -1.02 0.32
C LEU A 9 3.56 -1.06 1.25
N GLY A 10 3.77 -2.20 1.94
CA GLY A 10 4.91 -2.40 2.81
C GLY A 10 5.40 -3.84 2.75
N SER A 11 6.72 -4.03 2.86
CA SER A 11 7.33 -5.36 2.86
C SER A 11 8.59 -5.37 3.71
N ASN A 12 8.76 -6.41 4.53
CA ASN A 12 9.98 -6.59 5.32
C ASN A 12 10.78 -7.84 4.92
N CYS A 13 10.40 -8.50 3.83
CA CYS A 13 11.05 -9.71 3.36
C CYS A 13 11.07 -9.71 1.84
N ARG A 14 12.27 -9.87 1.25
CA ARG A 14 12.46 -9.75 -0.21
C ARG A 14 11.73 -8.53 -0.73
N GLN A 15 12.01 -7.42 -0.11
CA GLN A 15 11.23 -6.20 -0.21
C GLN A 15 11.06 -5.72 -1.65
N ALA A 16 12.15 -5.61 -2.40
CA ALA A 16 12.08 -5.10 -3.76
C ALA A 16 11.21 -5.97 -4.67
N ALA A 17 11.35 -7.29 -4.54
CA ALA A 17 10.58 -8.23 -5.35
C ALA A 17 9.09 -8.17 -5.02
N HIS A 18 8.75 -8.17 -3.74
CA HIS A 18 7.35 -8.12 -3.31
C HIS A 18 6.68 -6.78 -3.61
N ILE A 19 7.40 -5.68 -3.41
CA ILE A 19 6.86 -4.35 -3.74
C ILE A 19 6.63 -4.24 -5.24
N ARG A 20 7.55 -4.73 -6.07
CA ARG A 20 7.36 -4.72 -7.52
C ARG A 20 6.14 -5.56 -7.92
N TRP A 21 6.05 -6.77 -7.40
CA TRP A 21 4.95 -7.67 -7.71
C TRP A 21 3.59 -7.05 -7.33
N ALA A 22 3.50 -6.49 -6.12
CA ALA A 22 2.26 -5.86 -5.65
C ALA A 22 1.95 -4.60 -6.45
N SER A 23 2.97 -3.80 -6.80
CA SER A 23 2.78 -2.61 -7.63
C SER A 23 2.18 -2.97 -8.99
N GLU A 24 2.66 -4.06 -9.61
CA GLU A 24 2.10 -4.52 -10.88
C GLU A 24 0.65 -4.98 -10.70
N ARG A 25 0.34 -5.72 -9.63
CA ARG A 25 -1.03 -6.16 -9.34
C ARG A 25 -1.96 -4.95 -9.19
N LEU A 26 -1.55 -3.94 -8.44
CA LEU A 26 -2.36 -2.75 -8.25
C LEU A 26 -2.51 -1.94 -9.54
N SER A 27 -1.50 -1.92 -10.39
CA SER A 27 -1.58 -1.23 -11.67
C SER A 27 -2.63 -1.84 -12.60
N PHE A 28 -2.84 -3.15 -12.50
CA PHE A 28 -3.91 -3.81 -13.23
C PHE A 28 -5.28 -3.64 -12.56
N LEU A 29 -5.30 -3.60 -11.24
CA LEU A 29 -6.53 -3.49 -10.47
C LEU A 29 -7.15 -2.10 -10.51
N LEU A 30 -6.31 -1.07 -10.47
CA LEU A 30 -6.74 0.32 -10.39
C LEU A 30 -6.64 1.01 -11.74
N ASP A 31 -7.64 1.83 -12.08
CA ASP A 31 -7.58 2.69 -13.25
C ASP A 31 -6.72 3.91 -12.94
N ASP A 32 -5.95 4.36 -13.93
CA ASP A 32 -5.07 5.53 -13.81
C ASP A 32 -4.16 5.44 -12.58
N CYS A 33 -3.55 4.27 -12.38
CA CYS A 33 -2.71 4.03 -11.22
C CYS A 33 -1.44 4.86 -11.26
N SER A 34 -1.19 5.58 -10.17
CA SER A 34 0.04 6.33 -9.92
C SER A 34 0.77 5.68 -8.76
N LEU A 35 2.08 5.52 -8.89
CA LEU A 35 2.92 4.95 -7.84
C LEU A 35 3.89 6.02 -7.34
N SER A 36 4.07 6.10 -6.02
CA SER A 36 5.10 6.94 -5.44
C SER A 36 6.47 6.27 -5.59
N ARG A 37 7.54 7.03 -5.32
CA ARG A 37 8.85 6.41 -5.09
C ARG A 37 8.78 5.49 -3.87
N VAL A 38 9.81 4.65 -3.71
CA VAL A 38 9.91 3.76 -2.55
C VAL A 38 10.77 4.41 -1.47
N LEU A 39 10.48 4.11 -0.20
CA LEU A 39 11.29 4.53 0.94
C LEU A 39 11.54 3.35 1.86
N TRP A 40 12.75 3.31 2.41
CA TRP A 40 13.12 2.33 3.42
C TRP A 40 12.89 2.92 4.81
N THR A 41 12.28 2.14 5.71
CA THR A 41 12.10 2.55 7.10
C THR A 41 12.43 1.39 8.03
N ALA A 42 12.93 1.72 9.23
CA ALA A 42 13.11 0.71 10.27
C ALA A 42 11.74 0.29 10.81
N ASP A 43 11.64 -0.97 11.25
CA ASP A 43 10.42 -1.46 11.89
C ASP A 43 10.20 -0.70 13.19
N ILE A 44 9.05 -0.02 13.32
CA ILE A 44 8.71 0.75 14.50
C ILE A 44 8.55 -0.10 15.76
N LYS A 45 8.35 -1.41 15.59
CA LYS A 45 8.24 -2.35 16.71
C LYS A 45 9.59 -2.84 17.21
N GLY A 46 10.68 -2.39 16.59
CA GLY A 46 12.02 -2.71 17.05
C GLY A 46 12.51 -4.11 16.73
N SER A 47 11.97 -4.75 15.69
CA SER A 47 12.41 -6.11 15.30
C SER A 47 13.81 -6.16 14.69
N GLY A 48 14.37 -5.00 14.32
CA GLY A 48 15.63 -4.91 13.60
C GLY A 48 15.47 -5.10 12.10
N LYS A 49 14.27 -5.38 11.62
CA LYS A 49 13.99 -5.53 10.19
C LYS A 49 13.72 -4.18 9.56
N TRP A 50 13.94 -4.09 8.25
CA TRP A 50 13.66 -2.90 7.47
C TRP A 50 12.45 -3.15 6.57
N TYR A 51 11.62 -2.12 6.45
CA TYR A 51 10.50 -2.13 5.52
C TYR A 51 10.82 -1.30 4.30
N MET A 52 10.42 -1.79 3.13
CA MET A 52 10.30 -0.95 1.94
C MET A 52 8.84 -0.53 1.84
N ASN A 53 8.61 0.77 1.65
CA ASN A 53 7.28 1.35 1.61
C ASN A 53 7.04 2.09 0.31
N ARG A 54 5.78 2.06 -0.16
CA ARG A 54 5.34 2.76 -1.35
C ARG A 54 3.87 3.09 -1.23
N LEU A 55 3.43 4.14 -1.92
CA LEU A 55 2.01 4.46 -2.02
C LEU A 55 1.55 4.27 -3.46
N ALA A 56 0.29 3.84 -3.61
CA ALA A 56 -0.37 3.74 -4.90
C ALA A 56 -1.69 4.52 -4.82
N ALA A 57 -2.02 5.23 -5.89
CA ALA A 57 -3.29 5.93 -6.02
C ALA A 57 -3.91 5.59 -7.36
N GLY A 58 -5.24 5.56 -7.39
CA GLY A 58 -5.95 5.27 -8.63
C GLY A 58 -7.44 5.29 -8.37
N TYR A 59 -8.19 4.66 -9.27
CA TYR A 59 -9.64 4.63 -9.22
C TYR A 59 -10.13 3.20 -9.32
N THR A 60 -11.23 2.89 -8.64
CA THR A 60 -11.84 1.56 -8.68
C THR A 60 -13.36 1.68 -8.75
N GLU A 61 -13.99 0.72 -9.40
CA GLU A 61 -15.45 0.58 -9.40
C GLU A 61 -15.93 -0.31 -8.24
N LEU A 62 -14.99 -0.95 -7.53
CA LEU A 62 -15.32 -1.84 -6.42
C LEU A 62 -15.82 -1.05 -5.22
N SER A 63 -16.73 -1.65 -4.45
CA SER A 63 -17.10 -1.12 -3.14
C SER A 63 -15.89 -1.22 -2.20
N ILE A 64 -15.93 -0.47 -1.10
CA ILE A 64 -14.84 -0.50 -0.13
C ILE A 64 -14.64 -1.92 0.43
N GLU A 65 -15.72 -2.64 0.72
CA GLU A 65 -15.66 -4.01 1.24
C GLU A 65 -15.03 -4.96 0.22
N ALA A 66 -15.43 -4.86 -1.04
CA ALA A 66 -14.89 -5.70 -2.09
C ALA A 66 -13.39 -5.42 -2.32
N LEU A 67 -13.01 -4.16 -2.28
CA LEU A 67 -11.61 -3.78 -2.45
C LEU A 67 -10.76 -4.30 -1.28
N GLN A 68 -11.22 -4.12 -0.04
CA GLN A 68 -10.50 -4.60 1.13
C GLN A 68 -10.33 -6.11 1.11
N LYS A 69 -11.37 -6.84 0.70
CA LYS A 69 -11.30 -8.29 0.57
C LYS A 69 -10.27 -8.70 -0.47
N LEU A 70 -10.23 -8.01 -1.60
CA LEU A 70 -9.27 -8.29 -2.66
C LEU A 70 -7.85 -8.02 -2.22
N LEU A 71 -7.61 -6.92 -1.49
CA LEU A 71 -6.28 -6.62 -0.95
C LEU A 71 -5.81 -7.73 0.00
N LYS A 72 -6.69 -8.25 0.85
CA LYS A 72 -6.37 -9.38 1.74
C LYS A 72 -6.03 -10.64 0.96
N GLN A 73 -6.74 -10.90 -0.13
CA GLN A 73 -6.44 -12.05 -0.99
C GLN A 73 -5.07 -11.92 -1.63
N ILE A 74 -4.71 -10.72 -2.08
CA ILE A 74 -3.38 -10.47 -2.66
C ILE A 74 -2.29 -10.69 -1.62
N GLU A 75 -2.48 -10.20 -0.39
CA GLU A 75 -1.53 -10.45 0.69
C GLU A 75 -1.33 -11.95 0.94
N ALA A 76 -2.41 -12.72 0.91
CA ALA A 76 -2.36 -14.16 1.17
C ALA A 76 -1.61 -14.94 0.10
N GLU A 77 -1.57 -14.43 -1.14
CA GLU A 77 -0.88 -15.11 -2.25
C GLU A 77 0.63 -15.23 -2.01
N THR A 78 1.21 -14.41 -1.16
CA THR A 78 2.66 -14.38 -0.94
C THR A 78 3.12 -15.21 0.25
N GLY A 79 2.20 -15.87 0.96
CA GLY A 79 2.56 -16.68 2.13
C GLY A 79 2.92 -15.85 3.36
N ARG A 80 2.31 -14.69 3.50
CA ARG A 80 2.56 -13.79 4.62
C ARG A 80 2.26 -14.43 5.98
N SER A 81 3.11 -14.10 6.99
CA SER A 81 2.88 -14.45 8.39
C SER A 81 3.01 -13.19 9.25
N LYS A 82 2.80 -13.32 10.57
CA LYS A 82 2.94 -12.18 11.49
C LYS A 82 4.37 -11.62 11.50
N GLU A 83 5.36 -12.50 11.41
CA GLU A 83 6.77 -12.12 11.53
C GLU A 83 7.39 -11.79 10.19
N VAL A 84 6.91 -12.45 9.14
CA VAL A 84 7.40 -12.27 7.78
C VAL A 84 6.31 -11.57 6.97
N VAL A 85 6.42 -10.26 6.87
CA VAL A 85 5.49 -9.44 6.11
C VAL A 85 5.99 -9.35 4.67
N THR A 86 5.60 -10.34 3.88
CA THR A 86 5.97 -10.40 2.46
C THR A 86 5.36 -9.23 1.72
N ILE A 87 4.08 -8.96 1.97
CA ILE A 87 3.41 -7.74 1.48
C ILE A 87 2.27 -7.35 2.42
N ASP A 88 2.19 -6.08 2.72
CA ASP A 88 1.12 -5.47 3.49
C ASP A 88 0.47 -4.42 2.62
N LEU A 89 -0.85 -4.49 2.47
CA LEU A 89 -1.63 -3.57 1.64
C LEU A 89 -2.73 -2.95 2.48
N ASP A 90 -2.56 -1.67 2.82
CA ASP A 90 -3.52 -0.95 3.65
C ASP A 90 -4.24 0.11 2.84
N LEU A 91 -5.56 0.07 2.87
CA LEU A 91 -6.39 1.10 2.24
C LEU A 91 -6.35 2.34 3.12
N LEU A 92 -5.65 3.39 2.65
CA LEU A 92 -5.51 4.63 3.41
C LEU A 92 -6.61 5.63 3.13
N GLN A 93 -7.22 5.58 1.95
CA GLN A 93 -8.28 6.52 1.59
C GLN A 93 -9.20 5.92 0.53
N TYR A 94 -10.49 6.18 0.67
CA TYR A 94 -11.52 5.75 -0.27
C TYR A 94 -12.56 6.87 -0.34
N ASP A 95 -12.82 7.39 -1.54
CA ASP A 95 -13.75 8.51 -1.77
C ASP A 95 -13.45 9.73 -0.87
N GLY A 96 -12.17 10.01 -0.64
CA GLY A 96 -11.76 11.14 0.18
C GLY A 96 -11.80 10.90 1.68
N GLN A 97 -12.32 9.77 2.13
CA GLN A 97 -12.32 9.44 3.55
C GLN A 97 -11.06 8.65 3.92
N ARG A 98 -10.38 9.10 4.97
CA ARG A 98 -9.15 8.47 5.44
C ARG A 98 -9.44 7.32 6.39
N TYR A 99 -8.59 6.30 6.30
CA TYR A 99 -8.57 5.14 7.19
C TYR A 99 -7.15 4.97 7.70
N HIS A 100 -6.95 4.22 8.80
CA HIS A 100 -5.64 4.06 9.42
C HIS A 100 -5.00 5.41 9.73
N GLU A 101 -5.71 6.27 10.44
CA GLU A 101 -5.29 7.65 10.63
C GLU A 101 -3.92 7.81 11.24
N LYS A 102 -3.51 6.87 12.09
CA LYS A 102 -2.16 6.89 12.68
C LYS A 102 -1.09 6.76 11.60
N ASP A 103 -1.38 6.01 10.53
CA ASP A 103 -0.41 5.81 9.44
C ASP A 103 -0.21 7.08 8.64
N TRP A 104 -1.23 7.94 8.57
CA TRP A 104 -1.12 9.22 7.88
C TRP A 104 -0.09 10.15 8.52
N LEU A 105 0.21 9.94 9.79
CA LEU A 105 1.19 10.75 10.52
C LEU A 105 2.61 10.20 10.42
N ARG A 106 2.80 9.05 9.83
CA ARG A 106 4.12 8.45 9.69
C ARG A 106 4.99 9.24 8.71
N PRO A 107 6.29 9.42 9.03
CA PRO A 107 7.18 10.21 8.18
C PRO A 107 7.23 9.72 6.73
N TYR A 108 7.17 8.42 6.48
CA TYR A 108 7.25 7.94 5.11
C TYR A 108 6.02 8.34 4.30
N VAL A 109 4.84 8.35 4.91
CA VAL A 109 3.62 8.77 4.22
C VAL A 109 3.71 10.25 3.87
N THR A 110 4.07 11.10 4.84
CA THR A 110 4.18 12.54 4.58
C THR A 110 5.25 12.86 3.55
N ALA A 111 6.30 12.05 3.47
CA ALA A 111 7.39 12.27 2.53
C ALA A 111 6.98 11.96 1.08
N ILE A 112 6.17 10.93 0.84
CA ILE A 112 5.89 10.46 -0.52
C ILE A 112 4.45 10.68 -0.98
N ILE A 113 3.58 11.20 -0.11
CA ILE A 113 2.17 11.41 -0.47
C ILE A 113 2.03 12.37 -1.67
N ASN A 114 2.89 13.34 -1.77
CA ASN A 114 2.84 14.31 -2.86
C ASN A 114 3.20 13.70 -4.22
N ASP A 115 3.89 12.56 -4.23
CA ASP A 115 4.21 11.86 -5.48
C ASP A 115 2.94 11.43 -6.22
N ILE A 116 1.85 11.21 -5.49
CA ILE A 116 0.60 10.68 -6.06
C ILE A 116 -0.56 11.69 -6.03
N ILE A 117 -0.57 12.64 -5.10
CA ILE A 117 -1.68 13.60 -4.95
C ILE A 117 -1.68 14.68 -6.02
N LEU A 118 -0.50 15.12 -6.44
CA LEU A 118 -0.37 16.24 -7.37
C LEU A 118 -0.56 15.84 -8.84
N LYS A 119 -1.03 14.66 -9.11
CA LYS A 119 -1.23 14.17 -10.48
C LYS A 119 -2.68 14.35 -10.99
#